data_8edda49ad36f69c817f38403e7a5426b
#
_entry.id   8edda49ad36f69c817f38403e7a5426b
#
_cell.length_a   1.000
_cell.length_b   1.000
_cell.length_c   1.000
_cell.angle_alpha   90.00
_cell.angle_beta   90.00
_cell.angle_gamma   90.00
#
_symmetry.space_group_name_H-M   'P 1'
#
loop_
_entity.id
_entity.type
_entity.pdbx_description
1 polymer ?
#
loop_
_entity_poly.entity_id
_entity_poly.type
_entity_poly.pdbx_seq_one_letter_code
_entity_poly.pdbx_strand_id
1 'polypeptide(L)'
;AMQGEAGARTFAITLLTNQGPSPMLTDATVYAYVLKNDGTVVVIDCQASSNEVTFTLPLQACTCPGVNKMAIQAVTGTTDLRWDNLLLYVEPCNLENAVASTSDLGPIANLITDPDYIQSLADAYENATDEIESLMGDFKPVGDWNANTAYKTLNIVSHEGYSYAANQNSTGVE
;
A
#
# COMPACT_ATOMS: atom_id res chain seq x y z
N ALA A 1 11.50 21.84 17.78
CA ALA A 1 11.84 20.67 18.60
C ALA A 1 13.33 20.75 18.98
N MET A 2 13.72 20.06 20.04
CA MET A 2 15.12 19.91 20.41
C MET A 2 15.62 18.54 19.99
N GLN A 3 16.90 18.44 19.65
CA GLN A 3 17.54 17.17 19.32
C GLN A 3 17.44 16.19 20.49
N GLY A 4 17.06 14.95 20.22
CA GLY A 4 16.91 13.91 21.24
C GLY A 4 15.62 13.98 22.06
N GLU A 5 14.71 14.93 21.76
CA GLU A 5 13.41 15.03 22.41
C GLU A 5 12.47 13.92 21.90
N ALA A 6 11.75 13.26 22.78
CA ALA A 6 10.81 12.19 22.43
C ALA A 6 9.48 12.38 23.16
N GLY A 7 8.37 12.33 22.45
CA GLY A 7 7.03 12.31 23.00
C GLY A 7 6.59 13.60 23.73
N ALA A 8 7.46 14.62 23.75
CA ALA A 8 7.21 15.83 24.51
C ALA A 8 6.38 16.89 23.75
N ARG A 9 6.26 16.75 22.42
CA ARG A 9 5.57 17.74 21.59
C ARG A 9 4.49 17.08 20.76
N THR A 10 3.28 17.51 20.99
CA THR A 10 2.12 17.20 20.17
C THR A 10 1.81 18.42 19.31
N PHE A 11 1.59 18.16 18.03
CA PHE A 11 1.17 19.17 17.07
C PHE A 11 -0.29 18.96 16.71
N ALA A 12 -1.01 20.05 16.55
CA ALA A 12 -2.34 20.10 15.96
C ALA A 12 -2.26 21.02 14.75
N ILE A 13 -2.53 20.48 13.56
CA ILE A 13 -2.40 21.19 12.29
C ILE A 13 -3.76 21.19 11.60
N THR A 14 -4.28 22.38 11.33
CA THR A 14 -5.50 22.54 10.53
C THR A 14 -5.14 22.49 9.05
N LEU A 15 -5.71 21.55 8.33
CA LEU A 15 -5.48 21.40 6.90
C LEU A 15 -6.46 22.25 6.10
N LEU A 16 -5.91 23.02 5.17
CA LEU A 16 -6.66 23.89 4.27
C LEU A 16 -6.42 23.48 2.82
N THR A 17 -7.44 23.67 2.01
CA THR A 17 -7.36 23.61 0.54
C THR A 17 -7.43 25.03 -0.02
N ASN A 18 -7.23 25.17 -1.32
CA ASN A 18 -7.39 26.46 -2.00
C ASN A 18 -8.82 27.03 -1.92
N GLN A 19 -9.78 26.23 -1.48
CA GLN A 19 -11.20 26.60 -1.36
C GLN A 19 -11.67 26.75 0.10
N GLY A 20 -10.77 26.63 1.08
CA GLY A 20 -11.08 26.71 2.50
C GLY A 20 -10.61 25.49 3.30
N PRO A 21 -11.25 25.18 4.42
CA PRO A 21 -10.90 24.00 5.22
C PRO A 21 -10.90 22.72 4.36
N SER A 22 -9.95 21.83 4.61
CA SER A 22 -9.90 20.52 3.96
C SER A 22 -11.23 19.79 4.16
N PRO A 23 -11.68 18.97 3.20
CA PRO A 23 -12.81 18.10 3.41
C PRO A 23 -12.57 17.22 4.65
N MET A 24 -13.66 16.85 5.32
CA MET A 24 -13.60 16.00 6.51
C MET A 24 -12.69 14.78 6.27
N LEU A 25 -11.70 14.64 7.12
CA LEU A 25 -10.78 13.49 7.11
C LEU A 25 -11.32 12.31 7.95
N THR A 26 -12.63 12.29 8.17
CA THR A 26 -13.30 11.18 8.86
C THR A 26 -13.01 9.90 8.08
N ASP A 27 -12.57 8.87 8.79
CA ASP A 27 -12.19 7.57 8.22
C ASP A 27 -10.93 7.59 7.30
N ALA A 28 -10.19 8.70 7.28
CA ALA A 28 -8.92 8.75 6.59
C ALA A 28 -7.79 8.18 7.47
N THR A 29 -6.93 7.38 6.86
CA THR A 29 -5.63 7.05 7.46
C THR A 29 -4.67 8.20 7.16
N VAL A 30 -4.10 8.79 8.19
CA VAL A 30 -3.27 9.98 8.05
C VAL A 30 -1.86 9.73 8.59
N TYR A 31 -0.87 10.05 7.77
CA TYR A 31 0.54 9.97 8.12
C TYR A 31 1.22 11.32 7.98
N ALA A 32 2.16 11.60 8.88
CA ALA A 32 3.15 12.64 8.69
C ALA A 32 4.50 12.02 8.34
N TYR A 33 5.14 12.53 7.32
CA TYR A 33 6.45 12.11 6.86
C TYR A 33 7.46 13.19 7.19
N VAL A 34 8.55 12.83 7.86
CA VAL A 34 9.66 13.73 8.13
C VAL A 34 10.88 13.23 7.35
N LEU A 35 11.26 13.95 6.31
CA LEU A 35 12.53 13.76 5.61
C LEU A 35 13.58 14.62 6.28
N LYS A 36 14.50 13.97 6.97
CA LYS A 36 15.60 14.63 7.67
C LYS A 36 16.68 15.07 6.69
N ASN A 37 17.46 16.08 7.07
CA ASN A 37 18.49 16.61 6.19
C ASN A 37 19.69 15.66 5.96
N ASP A 38 19.79 14.56 6.70
CA ASP A 38 20.70 13.45 6.48
C ASP A 38 20.16 12.39 5.50
N GLY A 39 18.96 12.59 4.95
CA GLY A 39 18.32 11.70 4.02
C GLY A 39 17.50 10.56 4.63
N THR A 40 17.50 10.42 5.96
CA THR A 40 16.67 9.41 6.63
C THR A 40 15.22 9.89 6.77
N VAL A 41 14.27 8.94 6.83
CA VAL A 41 12.83 9.24 6.84
C VAL A 41 12.17 8.67 8.09
N VAL A 42 11.27 9.45 8.68
CA VAL A 42 10.40 9.01 9.77
C VAL A 42 8.95 9.16 9.34
N VAL A 43 8.17 8.10 9.56
CA VAL A 43 6.73 8.09 9.36
C VAL A 43 6.03 8.10 10.72
N ILE A 44 5.05 8.94 10.87
CA ILE A 44 4.33 9.17 12.12
C ILE A 44 2.84 8.94 11.87
N ASP A 45 2.22 8.07 12.67
CA ASP A 45 0.76 7.93 12.69
C ASP A 45 0.11 9.20 13.24
N CYS A 46 -0.90 9.68 12.56
CA CYS A 46 -1.64 10.87 12.94
C CYS A 46 -3.08 10.53 13.28
N GLN A 47 -3.62 11.26 14.23
CA GLN A 47 -5.06 11.25 14.49
C GLN A 47 -5.70 12.39 13.70
N ALA A 48 -6.81 12.11 13.01
CA ALA A 48 -7.54 13.11 12.25
C ALA A 48 -8.94 13.31 12.83
N SER A 49 -9.36 14.56 12.94
CA SER A 49 -10.70 14.93 13.36
C SER A 49 -11.16 16.14 12.56
N SER A 50 -12.19 15.96 11.73
CA SER A 50 -12.64 16.99 10.80
C SER A 50 -11.51 17.41 9.83
N ASN A 51 -11.01 18.62 9.96
CA ASN A 51 -9.88 19.14 9.17
C ASN A 51 -8.60 19.38 10.00
N GLU A 52 -8.57 18.86 11.21
CA GLU A 52 -7.40 18.94 12.10
C GLU A 52 -6.70 17.59 12.17
N VAL A 53 -5.39 17.61 12.08
CA VAL A 53 -4.51 16.47 12.24
C VAL A 53 -3.62 16.66 13.44
N THR A 54 -3.61 15.71 14.35
CA THR A 54 -2.77 15.72 15.55
C THR A 54 -1.78 14.57 15.55
N PHE A 55 -0.56 14.84 15.95
CA PHE A 55 0.48 13.82 16.12
C PHE A 55 1.53 14.27 17.14
N THR A 56 2.22 13.29 17.71
CA THR A 56 3.32 13.52 18.65
C THR A 56 4.64 13.13 17.99
N LEU A 57 5.65 13.99 18.08
CA LEU A 57 6.96 13.72 17.49
C LEU A 57 7.66 12.55 18.21
N PRO A 58 8.00 11.47 17.50
CA PRO A 58 8.83 10.40 18.04
C PRO A 58 10.30 10.86 18.15
N LEU A 59 11.08 10.13 18.93
CA LEU A 59 12.51 10.40 19.11
C LEU A 59 13.24 10.53 17.78
N GLN A 60 13.00 9.60 16.85
CA GLN A 60 13.69 9.58 15.57
C GLN A 60 13.42 10.80 14.68
N ALA A 61 12.28 11.48 14.83
CA ALA A 61 12.00 12.72 14.12
C ALA A 61 12.86 13.91 14.63
N CYS A 62 13.42 13.79 15.84
CA CYS A 62 14.21 14.82 16.50
C CYS A 62 15.71 14.48 16.59
N THR A 63 16.21 13.47 15.90
CA THR A 63 17.63 13.06 15.98
C THR A 63 18.55 13.88 15.08
N CYS A 64 18.04 14.46 14.01
CA CYS A 64 18.83 15.24 13.06
C CYS A 64 18.58 16.74 13.23
N PRO A 65 19.55 17.52 13.72
CA PRO A 65 19.37 18.95 13.91
C PRO A 65 19.32 19.70 12.58
N GLY A 66 18.66 20.86 12.60
CA GLY A 66 18.49 21.71 11.44
C GLY A 66 17.06 21.72 10.89
N VAL A 67 16.92 22.10 9.63
CA VAL A 67 15.62 22.18 8.96
C VAL A 67 15.32 20.87 8.25
N ASN A 68 14.33 20.15 8.70
CA ASN A 68 13.85 18.93 8.10
C ASN A 68 12.55 19.21 7.32
N LYS A 69 12.33 18.53 6.21
CA LYS A 69 11.09 18.67 5.44
C LYS A 69 10.02 17.75 6.00
N MET A 70 8.79 18.23 6.06
CA MET A 70 7.67 17.44 6.49
C MET A 70 6.52 17.52 5.50
N ALA A 71 5.80 16.42 5.34
CA ALA A 71 4.58 16.33 4.56
C ALA A 71 3.51 15.58 5.36
N ILE A 72 2.24 15.90 5.13
CA ILE A 72 1.10 15.15 5.66
C ILE A 72 0.38 14.52 4.48
N GLN A 73 0.05 13.24 4.61
CA GLN A 73 -0.73 12.49 3.64
C GLN A 73 -1.96 11.91 4.31
N ALA A 74 -3.11 12.08 3.69
CA ALA A 74 -4.36 11.48 4.12
C ALA A 74 -4.92 10.61 2.99
N VAL A 75 -5.20 9.34 3.32
CA VAL A 75 -5.72 8.34 2.38
C VAL A 75 -7.11 7.92 2.83
N THR A 76 -8.09 8.04 1.93
CA THR A 76 -9.47 7.61 2.15
C THR A 76 -9.95 6.84 0.92
N GLY A 77 -10.07 5.53 1.03
CA GLY A 77 -10.45 4.69 -0.11
C GLY A 77 -9.52 4.91 -1.32
N THR A 78 -10.01 5.56 -2.37
CA THR A 78 -9.23 5.88 -3.58
C THR A 78 -8.66 7.29 -3.61
N THR A 79 -8.90 8.10 -2.57
CA THR A 79 -8.47 9.50 -2.51
C THR A 79 -7.18 9.62 -1.71
N ASP A 80 -6.16 10.22 -2.31
CA ASP A 80 -4.87 10.54 -1.69
C ASP A 80 -4.69 12.06 -1.71
N LEU A 81 -4.65 12.67 -0.53
CA LEU A 81 -4.45 14.10 -0.34
C LEU A 81 -3.09 14.33 0.32
N ARG A 82 -2.35 15.31 -0.17
CA ARG A 82 -1.02 15.66 0.36
C ARG A 82 -0.89 17.15 0.64
N TRP A 83 -0.22 17.44 1.74
CA TRP A 83 0.21 18.78 2.15
C TRP A 83 1.72 18.74 2.35
N ASP A 84 2.42 19.25 1.35
CA ASP A 84 3.88 19.30 1.31
C ASP A 84 4.40 20.65 1.80
N ASN A 85 5.74 20.77 1.88
CA ASN A 85 6.46 22.00 2.23
C ASN A 85 6.29 22.49 3.66
N LEU A 86 5.91 21.60 4.58
CA LEU A 86 6.02 21.88 6.00
C LEU A 86 7.50 21.76 6.44
N LEU A 87 7.91 22.57 7.39
CA LEU A 87 9.27 22.55 7.89
C LEU A 87 9.29 22.27 9.39
N LEU A 88 10.08 21.27 9.77
CA LEU A 88 10.36 20.95 11.16
C LEU A 88 11.78 21.40 11.49
N TYR A 89 11.91 22.46 12.30
CA TYR A 89 13.21 22.88 12.82
C TYR A 89 13.54 22.13 14.10
N VAL A 90 14.69 21.46 14.11
CA VAL A 90 15.24 20.75 15.27
C VAL A 90 16.49 21.48 15.73
N GLU A 91 16.44 22.04 16.95
CA GLU A 91 17.57 22.70 17.56
C GLU A 91 18.64 21.67 17.98
N PRO A 92 19.92 21.93 17.69
CA PRO A 92 20.98 21.05 18.15
C PRO A 92 21.04 21.01 19.68
N CYS A 93 21.30 19.86 20.24
CA CYS A 93 21.50 19.65 21.65
C CYS A 93 22.95 19.18 21.90
N ASN A 94 23.61 19.77 22.91
CA ASN A 94 24.99 19.44 23.30
C ASN A 94 25.04 18.18 24.19
N LEU A 95 24.18 17.19 23.98
CA LEU A 95 24.23 15.94 24.72
C LEU A 95 25.30 15.01 24.14
N GLU A 96 26.19 14.51 24.98
CA GLU A 96 27.30 13.61 24.61
C GLU A 96 26.80 12.26 24.06
N ASN A 97 25.51 11.94 24.23
CA ASN A 97 24.88 10.69 23.77
C ASN A 97 23.74 10.96 22.80
N ALA A 98 24.02 11.65 21.70
CA ALA A 98 23.01 11.83 20.64
C ALA A 98 22.62 10.47 20.07
N VAL A 99 21.31 10.20 20.05
CA VAL A 99 20.77 8.99 19.41
C VAL A 99 21.06 9.04 17.92
N ALA A 100 21.56 7.93 17.37
CA ALA A 100 21.83 7.84 15.93
C ALA A 100 20.56 8.09 15.12
N SER A 101 20.69 8.88 14.07
CA SER A 101 19.60 9.12 13.14
C SER A 101 19.42 7.91 12.24
N THR A 102 18.21 7.38 12.24
CA THR A 102 17.82 6.24 11.40
C THR A 102 16.45 6.51 10.78
N SER A 103 16.10 5.78 9.73
CA SER A 103 14.73 5.76 9.24
C SER A 103 13.85 4.97 10.20
N ASP A 104 12.66 5.49 10.44
CA ASP A 104 11.61 4.83 11.21
C ASP A 104 10.34 4.77 10.35
N LEU A 105 10.08 3.60 9.84
CA LEU A 105 8.92 3.29 8.99
C LEU A 105 7.90 2.42 9.74
N GLY A 106 7.95 2.41 11.08
CA GLY A 106 7.15 1.56 11.93
C GLY A 106 5.67 1.45 11.54
N PRO A 107 4.96 2.55 11.28
CA PRO A 107 3.57 2.49 10.86
C PRO A 107 3.36 1.73 9.54
N ILE A 108 4.22 1.95 8.56
CA ILE A 108 4.15 1.24 7.27
C ILE A 108 4.64 -0.21 7.41
N ALA A 109 5.68 -0.43 8.21
CA ALA A 109 6.18 -1.77 8.48
C ALA A 109 5.12 -2.64 9.18
N ASN A 110 4.32 -2.06 10.07
CA ASN A 110 3.22 -2.76 10.71
C ASN A 110 2.14 -3.19 9.71
N LEU A 111 1.83 -2.37 8.71
CA LEU A 111 0.92 -2.76 7.62
C LEU A 111 1.45 -3.94 6.80
N ILE A 112 2.77 -3.99 6.56
CA ILE A 112 3.41 -5.08 5.80
C ILE A 112 3.54 -6.36 6.65
N THR A 113 3.64 -6.22 7.98
CA THR A 113 3.79 -7.35 8.91
C THR A 113 2.49 -7.76 9.58
N ASP A 114 1.37 -7.12 9.27
CA ASP A 114 0.05 -7.50 9.76
C ASP A 114 -0.29 -8.91 9.26
N PRO A 115 -0.42 -9.90 10.15
CA PRO A 115 -0.68 -11.28 9.75
C PRO A 115 -1.99 -11.44 8.97
N ASP A 116 -3.01 -10.66 9.32
CA ASP A 116 -4.32 -10.72 8.66
C ASP A 116 -4.25 -10.16 7.24
N TYR A 117 -3.47 -9.08 7.03
CA TYR A 117 -3.22 -8.53 5.70
C TYR A 117 -2.41 -9.50 4.83
N ILE A 118 -1.34 -10.08 5.38
CA ILE A 118 -0.52 -11.07 4.67
C ILE A 118 -1.36 -12.30 4.30
N GLN A 119 -2.20 -12.78 5.23
CA GLN A 119 -3.07 -13.92 4.98
C GLN A 119 -4.10 -13.59 3.89
N SER A 120 -4.74 -12.43 3.94
CA SER A 120 -5.69 -12.02 2.90
C SER A 120 -5.06 -11.93 1.50
N LEU A 121 -3.81 -11.51 1.42
CA LEU A 121 -3.06 -11.45 0.18
C LEU A 121 -2.68 -12.86 -0.32
N ALA A 122 -2.30 -13.75 0.60
CA ALA A 122 -2.02 -15.16 0.29
C ALA A 122 -3.27 -15.88 -0.23
N ASP A 123 -4.41 -15.71 0.44
CA ASP A 123 -5.69 -16.28 0.04
C ASP A 123 -6.14 -15.76 -1.35
N ALA A 124 -5.95 -14.47 -1.62
CA ALA A 124 -6.26 -13.87 -2.91
C ALA A 124 -5.36 -14.44 -4.02
N TYR A 125 -4.08 -14.66 -3.74
CA TYR A 125 -3.14 -15.28 -4.68
C TYR A 125 -3.49 -16.74 -4.95
N GLU A 126 -3.82 -17.51 -3.92
CA GLU A 126 -4.24 -18.91 -4.05
C GLU A 126 -5.52 -19.03 -4.88
N ASN A 127 -6.54 -18.21 -4.59
CA ASN A 127 -7.78 -18.18 -5.37
C ASN A 127 -7.55 -17.83 -6.85
N ALA A 128 -6.69 -16.84 -7.13
CA ALA A 128 -6.34 -16.48 -8.51
C ALA A 128 -5.58 -17.61 -9.22
N THR A 129 -4.72 -18.32 -8.50
CA THR A 129 -3.97 -19.48 -9.03
C THR A 129 -4.92 -20.63 -9.36
N ASP A 130 -5.86 -20.95 -8.48
CA ASP A 130 -6.87 -22.00 -8.68
C ASP A 130 -7.77 -21.67 -9.88
N GLU A 131 -8.16 -20.40 -10.04
CA GLU A 131 -8.93 -19.95 -11.20
C GLU A 131 -8.15 -20.12 -12.51
N ILE A 132 -6.87 -19.74 -12.51
CA ILE A 132 -5.97 -19.93 -13.67
C ILE A 132 -5.80 -21.43 -13.98
N GLU A 133 -5.56 -22.26 -12.98
CA GLU A 133 -5.40 -23.70 -13.16
C GLU A 133 -6.69 -24.35 -13.68
N SER A 134 -7.85 -23.91 -13.19
CA SER A 134 -9.15 -24.34 -13.69
C SER A 134 -9.33 -23.99 -15.16
N LEU A 135 -9.04 -22.73 -15.55
CA LEU A 135 -9.11 -22.29 -16.94
C LEU A 135 -8.11 -23.02 -17.83
N MET A 136 -6.88 -23.25 -17.35
CA MET A 136 -5.87 -24.02 -18.08
C MET A 136 -6.23 -25.50 -18.19
N GLY A 137 -6.90 -26.06 -17.18
CA GLY A 137 -7.39 -27.44 -17.19
C GLY A 137 -8.47 -27.68 -18.26
N ASP A 138 -9.25 -26.66 -18.57
CA ASP A 138 -10.24 -26.67 -19.63
C ASP A 138 -9.61 -26.54 -21.04
N PHE A 139 -8.44 -25.89 -21.14
CA PHE A 139 -7.61 -25.86 -22.36
C PHE A 139 -6.80 -27.14 -22.49
N LYS A 140 -7.50 -28.26 -22.72
CA LYS A 140 -6.85 -29.55 -22.76
C LYS A 140 -6.76 -30.09 -24.20
N PRO A 141 -5.53 -30.37 -24.71
CA PRO A 141 -5.38 -31.16 -25.92
C PRO A 141 -5.93 -32.58 -25.69
N VAL A 142 -6.94 -32.97 -26.45
CA VAL A 142 -7.60 -34.28 -26.32
C VAL A 142 -7.31 -35.21 -27.49
N GLY A 143 -6.42 -34.80 -28.40
CA GLY A 143 -5.97 -35.61 -29.55
C GLY A 143 -6.77 -35.28 -30.81
N ASP A 144 -6.85 -36.27 -31.70
CA ASP A 144 -7.55 -36.11 -32.96
C ASP A 144 -9.07 -36.08 -32.75
N TRP A 145 -9.73 -35.24 -33.54
CA TRP A 145 -11.19 -35.14 -33.53
C TRP A 145 -11.86 -36.48 -33.88
N ASN A 146 -12.91 -36.78 -33.15
CA ASN A 146 -13.69 -37.98 -33.39
C ASN A 146 -15.20 -37.72 -33.21
N ALA A 147 -16.00 -38.05 -34.21
CA ALA A 147 -17.44 -37.83 -34.23
C ALA A 147 -18.21 -38.47 -33.06
N ASN A 148 -17.66 -39.47 -32.40
CA ASN A 148 -18.31 -40.18 -31.29
C ASN A 148 -17.78 -39.76 -29.90
N THR A 149 -16.88 -38.77 -29.85
CA THR A 149 -16.28 -38.29 -28.59
C THR A 149 -17.02 -37.08 -28.11
N ALA A 150 -17.32 -37.05 -26.81
CA ALA A 150 -17.84 -35.85 -26.15
C ALA A 150 -16.70 -34.89 -25.82
N TYR A 151 -16.81 -33.66 -26.26
CA TYR A 151 -15.86 -32.59 -25.98
C TYR A 151 -16.48 -31.58 -25.06
N LYS A 152 -15.67 -31.07 -24.11
CA LYS A 152 -16.04 -29.96 -23.26
C LYS A 152 -15.59 -28.67 -23.90
N THR A 153 -16.19 -27.56 -23.50
CA THR A 153 -15.72 -26.20 -23.85
C THR A 153 -14.23 -26.09 -23.59
N LEU A 154 -13.48 -25.49 -24.52
CA LEU A 154 -12.03 -25.28 -24.49
C LEU A 154 -11.18 -26.57 -24.68
N ASN A 155 -11.78 -27.75 -24.91
CA ASN A 155 -10.98 -28.87 -25.38
C ASN A 155 -10.40 -28.57 -26.77
N ILE A 156 -9.13 -28.89 -26.96
CA ILE A 156 -8.43 -28.67 -28.25
C ILE A 156 -8.28 -30.01 -28.97
N VAL A 157 -8.76 -30.04 -30.18
CA VAL A 157 -8.66 -31.23 -31.06
C VAL A 157 -7.86 -30.90 -32.31
N SER A 158 -7.22 -31.89 -32.87
CA SER A 158 -6.61 -31.87 -34.21
C SER A 158 -7.57 -32.47 -35.23
N HIS A 159 -7.82 -31.78 -36.34
CA HIS A 159 -8.63 -32.30 -37.45
C HIS A 159 -8.10 -31.75 -38.79
N GLU A 160 -7.85 -32.60 -39.75
CA GLU A 160 -7.35 -32.24 -41.09
C GLU A 160 -6.12 -31.31 -41.09
N GLY A 161 -5.24 -31.43 -40.08
CA GLY A 161 -4.02 -30.65 -39.97
C GLY A 161 -4.20 -29.27 -39.28
N TYR A 162 -5.37 -28.96 -38.78
CA TYR A 162 -5.69 -27.78 -38.02
C TYR A 162 -6.03 -28.11 -36.56
N SER A 163 -5.87 -27.12 -35.66
CA SER A 163 -6.28 -27.22 -34.27
C SER A 163 -7.55 -26.42 -34.04
N TYR A 164 -8.53 -27.01 -33.40
CA TYR A 164 -9.82 -26.39 -33.07
C TYR A 164 -10.04 -26.42 -31.57
N ALA A 165 -10.60 -25.36 -31.02
CA ALA A 165 -11.06 -25.33 -29.65
C ALA A 165 -12.59 -25.44 -29.63
N ALA A 166 -13.12 -26.32 -28.80
CA ALA A 166 -14.56 -26.43 -28.60
C ALA A 166 -15.10 -25.18 -27.94
N ASN A 167 -16.03 -24.48 -28.55
CA ASN A 167 -16.65 -23.28 -28.01
C ASN A 167 -17.84 -23.58 -27.09
N GLN A 168 -18.28 -24.83 -27.04
CA GLN A 168 -19.33 -25.35 -26.16
C GLN A 168 -19.17 -26.87 -25.98
N ASN A 169 -19.85 -27.40 -24.96
CA ASN A 169 -19.92 -28.86 -24.81
C ASN A 169 -20.69 -29.44 -25.98
N SER A 170 -20.08 -30.42 -26.68
CA SER A 170 -20.64 -31.04 -27.88
C SER A 170 -20.23 -32.50 -28.01
N THR A 171 -20.94 -33.25 -28.83
CA THR A 171 -20.57 -34.62 -29.25
C THR A 171 -20.73 -34.69 -30.74
N GLY A 172 -19.62 -34.97 -31.46
CA GLY A 172 -19.67 -35.26 -32.89
C GLY A 172 -20.14 -34.14 -33.81
N VAL A 173 -19.99 -32.88 -33.41
CA VAL A 173 -20.31 -31.70 -34.23
C VAL A 173 -19.01 -31.18 -34.81
N GLU A 174 -18.91 -31.11 -36.16
CA GLU A 174 -17.88 -30.37 -36.90
C GLU A 174 -18.15 -28.87 -36.87
#